data_88c0065cf8f8b1880d5474e6eed03c84
#
_entry.id   88c0065cf8f8b1880d5474e6eed03c84
#
_cell.length_a   1.000
_cell.length_b   1.000
_cell.length_c   1.000
_cell.angle_alpha   90.00
_cell.angle_beta   90.00
_cell.angle_gamma   90.00
#
_symmetry.space_group_name_H-M   'P 1'
#
loop_
_entity.id
_entity.type
_entity.pdbx_description
1 polymer ?
#
loop_
_entity_poly.entity_id
_entity_poly.type
_entity_poly.pdbx_seq_one_letter_code
_entity_poly.pdbx_strand_id
1 'polypeptide(L)'
;SVETHERGRVVVLLESFWAVGWLIAALIAYFIIPDYGWRMAMLLSALPAVYALYLRSKLPEPTSSHISQKKTRLSIRQSMALIWSPQYRRSTLMLWILWFCVVFSYYGIFLWLPSVAMLKGFSLIKSFQYVLIMTLAQLPGYFTAAWLIERYGRKFVLVAYLAGTAISAYYFSVADSTATLLIFGMLLSFFNLGAWGALYAYTPEQYPDGIRTTGAGTATAIGRIGGILGPLMVGYLVQYQFEISSIFLIFSFSIVIGILAVMLLGQETKNKPLNSI
;
A
#
# COMPACT_ATOMS: atom_id res chain seq x y z
N SER A 1 -20.93 -5.43 12.71
CA SER A 1 -20.70 -6.46 11.69
C SER A 1 -21.08 -5.89 10.34
N VAL A 2 -20.15 -5.89 9.41
CA VAL A 2 -20.37 -5.40 8.04
C VAL A 2 -20.91 -6.54 7.20
N GLU A 3 -21.91 -6.27 6.35
CA GLU A 3 -22.45 -7.24 5.41
C GLU A 3 -21.37 -7.74 4.44
N THR A 4 -21.50 -9.00 4.00
CA THR A 4 -20.45 -9.66 3.20
C THR A 4 -20.15 -8.96 1.89
N HIS A 5 -21.13 -8.29 1.29
CA HIS A 5 -20.94 -7.57 0.03
C HIS A 5 -20.25 -6.21 0.17
N GLU A 6 -20.21 -5.62 1.38
CA GLU A 6 -19.55 -4.31 1.62
C GLU A 6 -18.17 -4.42 2.29
N ARG A 7 -17.73 -5.63 2.65
CA ARG A 7 -16.47 -5.82 3.39
C ARG A 7 -15.26 -5.26 2.67
N GLY A 8 -15.16 -5.51 1.37
CA GLY A 8 -14.05 -5.01 0.57
C GLY A 8 -13.98 -3.49 0.56
N ARG A 9 -15.13 -2.84 0.36
CA ARG A 9 -15.25 -1.38 0.38
C ARG A 9 -14.81 -0.79 1.72
N VAL A 10 -15.29 -1.38 2.83
CA VAL A 10 -14.95 -0.91 4.18
C VAL A 10 -13.46 -1.06 4.46
N VAL A 11 -12.82 -2.17 4.03
CA VAL A 11 -11.37 -2.36 4.19
C VAL A 11 -10.61 -1.28 3.43
N VAL A 12 -10.96 -1.01 2.17
CA VAL A 12 -10.29 0.04 1.38
C VAL A 12 -10.49 1.42 1.99
N LEU A 13 -11.68 1.72 2.50
CA LEU A 13 -11.95 2.99 3.19
C LEU A 13 -11.17 3.12 4.50
N LEU A 14 -10.99 2.04 5.26
CA LEU A 14 -10.13 2.04 6.45
C LEU A 14 -8.66 2.29 6.06
N GLU A 15 -8.18 1.68 4.98
CA GLU A 15 -6.83 1.92 4.49
C GLU A 15 -6.62 3.36 4.01
N SER A 16 -7.68 4.10 3.62
CA SER A 16 -7.56 5.51 3.23
C SER A 16 -7.04 6.42 4.35
N PHE A 17 -7.16 6.02 5.62
CA PHE A 17 -6.52 6.74 6.74
C PHE A 17 -5.00 6.79 6.63
N TRP A 18 -4.38 5.84 5.92
CA TRP A 18 -2.97 5.91 5.58
C TRP A 18 -2.66 7.14 4.73
N ALA A 19 -3.46 7.40 3.69
CA ALA A 19 -3.32 8.59 2.85
C ALA A 19 -3.56 9.89 3.63
N VAL A 20 -4.54 9.89 4.56
CA VAL A 20 -4.77 11.04 5.45
C VAL A 20 -3.56 11.31 6.34
N GLY A 21 -2.95 10.26 6.90
CA GLY A 21 -1.71 10.37 7.68
C GLY A 21 -0.55 10.95 6.87
N TRP A 22 -0.35 10.48 5.64
CA TRP A 22 0.65 11.02 4.72
C TRP A 22 0.37 12.48 4.35
N LEU A 23 -0.89 12.83 4.12
CA LEU A 23 -1.28 14.21 3.82
C LEU A 23 -0.95 15.15 5.00
N ILE A 24 -1.30 14.76 6.21
CA ILE A 24 -0.97 15.52 7.42
C ILE A 24 0.55 15.66 7.57
N ALA A 25 1.31 14.58 7.36
CA ALA A 25 2.76 14.63 7.41
C ALA A 25 3.36 15.56 6.34
N ALA A 26 2.81 15.55 5.12
CA ALA A 26 3.23 16.46 4.06
C ALA A 26 2.89 17.92 4.36
N LEU A 27 1.73 18.21 4.97
CA LEU A 27 1.35 19.54 5.43
C LEU A 27 2.29 20.03 6.54
N ILE A 28 2.60 19.19 7.51
CA ILE A 28 3.58 19.52 8.57
C ILE A 28 4.96 19.80 7.94
N ALA A 29 5.40 18.98 6.99
CA ALA A 29 6.66 19.17 6.31
C ALA A 29 6.71 20.51 5.55
N TYR A 30 5.64 20.83 4.83
CA TYR A 30 5.57 22.06 4.01
C TYR A 30 5.49 23.35 4.85
N PHE A 31 4.64 23.35 5.91
CA PHE A 31 4.39 24.58 6.68
C PHE A 31 5.30 24.76 7.90
N ILE A 32 5.79 23.68 8.49
CA ILE A 32 6.51 23.75 9.78
C ILE A 32 8.01 23.64 9.61
N ILE A 33 8.49 22.76 8.71
CA ILE A 33 9.95 22.53 8.60
C ILE A 33 10.72 23.79 8.16
N PRO A 34 10.24 24.62 7.19
CA PRO A 34 10.99 25.79 6.75
C PRO A 34 11.22 26.82 7.85
N ASP A 35 10.22 27.06 8.72
CA ASP A 35 10.26 28.12 9.72
C ASP A 35 10.72 27.63 11.11
N TYR A 36 10.33 26.40 11.49
CA TYR A 36 10.54 25.87 12.85
C TYR A 36 11.48 24.65 12.90
N GLY A 37 11.90 24.15 11.75
CA GLY A 37 12.80 23.00 11.63
C GLY A 37 12.13 21.64 11.88
N TRP A 38 12.87 20.58 11.57
CA TRP A 38 12.38 19.20 11.62
C TRP A 38 12.02 18.71 13.04
N ARG A 39 12.66 19.27 14.10
CA ARG A 39 12.39 18.90 15.49
C ARG A 39 10.96 19.24 15.90
N MET A 40 10.46 20.42 15.52
CA MET A 40 9.09 20.83 15.78
C MET A 40 8.09 19.94 15.02
N ALA A 41 8.39 19.60 13.77
CA ALA A 41 7.58 18.67 13.00
C ALA A 41 7.46 17.30 13.68
N MET A 42 8.55 16.77 14.27
CA MET A 42 8.53 15.51 15.02
C MET A 42 7.71 15.62 16.31
N LEU A 43 7.76 16.73 17.04
CA LEU A 43 6.92 16.94 18.22
C LEU A 43 5.43 16.92 17.87
N LEU A 44 5.04 17.57 16.78
CA LEU A 44 3.66 17.56 16.29
C LEU A 44 3.20 16.15 15.88
N SER A 45 4.08 15.34 15.33
CA SER A 45 3.77 13.95 14.96
C SER A 45 3.49 13.04 16.18
N ALA A 46 3.78 13.48 17.39
CA ALA A 46 3.44 12.76 18.63
C ALA A 46 1.97 12.95 19.06
N LEU A 47 1.26 13.96 18.56
CA LEU A 47 -0.14 14.23 18.92
C LEU A 47 -1.09 13.05 18.73
N PRO A 48 -1.02 12.25 17.62
CA PRO A 48 -1.83 11.05 17.47
C PRO A 48 -1.64 10.03 18.59
N ALA A 49 -0.42 9.90 19.15
CA ALA A 49 -0.17 8.98 20.25
C ALA A 49 -0.89 9.43 21.54
N VAL A 50 -0.90 10.74 21.81
CA VAL A 50 -1.65 11.32 22.95
C VAL A 50 -3.14 11.10 22.74
N TYR A 51 -3.65 11.32 21.52
CA TYR A 51 -5.05 11.06 21.20
C TYR A 51 -5.43 9.58 21.34
N ALA A 52 -4.57 8.66 20.93
CA ALA A 52 -4.77 7.22 21.09
C ALA A 52 -4.85 6.81 22.58
N LEU A 53 -4.02 7.40 23.44
CA LEU A 53 -4.09 7.20 24.90
C LEU A 53 -5.40 7.72 25.48
N TYR A 54 -5.85 8.90 25.05
CA TYR A 54 -7.15 9.45 25.43
C TYR A 54 -8.31 8.54 25.01
N LEU A 55 -8.33 8.07 23.76
CA LEU A 55 -9.36 7.15 23.27
C LEU A 55 -9.37 5.85 24.08
N ARG A 56 -8.19 5.27 24.35
CA ARG A 56 -8.09 4.04 25.15
C ARG A 56 -8.69 4.19 26.55
N SER A 57 -8.60 5.39 27.15
CA SER A 57 -9.19 5.65 28.47
C SER A 57 -10.71 5.79 28.46
N LYS A 58 -11.31 6.08 27.28
CA LYS A 58 -12.75 6.35 27.13
C LYS A 58 -13.52 5.21 26.47
N LEU A 59 -12.86 4.38 25.67
CA LEU A 59 -13.55 3.27 25.02
C LEU A 59 -13.80 2.15 26.03
N PRO A 60 -15.06 1.66 26.13
CA PRO A 60 -15.36 0.47 26.91
C PRO A 60 -14.61 -0.71 26.32
N GLU A 61 -14.11 -1.59 27.18
CA GLU A 61 -13.53 -2.85 26.70
C GLU A 61 -14.54 -3.57 25.82
N PRO A 62 -14.14 -4.06 24.63
CA PRO A 62 -15.03 -4.82 23.78
C PRO A 62 -15.54 -5.98 24.61
N THR A 63 -16.84 -5.97 24.91
CA THR A 63 -17.51 -7.10 25.53
C THR A 63 -17.21 -8.28 24.62
N SER A 64 -16.31 -9.14 25.06
CA SER A 64 -16.03 -10.39 24.36
C SER A 64 -17.36 -11.13 24.30
N SER A 65 -18.06 -10.94 23.18
CA SER A 65 -19.24 -11.72 22.91
C SER A 65 -18.80 -13.18 23.00
N HIS A 66 -19.28 -13.87 24.01
CA HIS A 66 -19.09 -15.28 24.27
C HIS A 66 -19.69 -16.16 23.17
N ILE A 67 -19.35 -15.91 21.93
CA ILE A 67 -19.47 -16.84 20.83
C ILE A 67 -18.07 -17.33 20.50
N SER A 68 -17.38 -17.80 21.53
CA SER A 68 -16.29 -18.72 21.38
C SER A 68 -16.88 -20.09 21.04
N GLN A 69 -17.36 -20.24 19.80
CA GLN A 69 -17.28 -21.57 19.24
C GLN A 69 -15.81 -21.97 19.36
N LYS A 70 -15.55 -23.06 20.08
CA LYS A 70 -14.25 -23.75 20.18
C LYS A 70 -13.81 -24.22 18.79
N LYS A 71 -13.50 -23.28 17.88
CA LYS A 71 -12.74 -23.62 16.67
C LYS A 71 -11.36 -24.04 17.19
N THR A 72 -11.04 -25.29 17.00
CA THR A 72 -9.72 -25.85 17.30
C THR A 72 -8.67 -24.95 16.70
N ARG A 73 -7.96 -24.18 17.54
CA ARG A 73 -6.94 -23.25 17.06
C ARG A 73 -5.79 -24.10 16.50
N LEU A 74 -5.61 -24.04 15.19
CA LEU A 74 -4.45 -24.63 14.55
C LEU A 74 -3.16 -24.04 15.14
N SER A 75 -2.16 -24.87 15.36
CA SER A 75 -0.85 -24.37 15.72
C SER A 75 -0.25 -23.56 14.57
N ILE A 76 0.69 -22.63 14.85
CA ILE A 76 1.37 -21.84 13.84
C ILE A 76 2.00 -22.77 12.78
N ARG A 77 2.63 -23.87 13.21
CA ARG A 77 3.26 -24.84 12.30
C ARG A 77 2.23 -25.51 11.38
N GLN A 78 1.08 -25.87 11.89
CA GLN A 78 -0.02 -26.46 11.09
C GLN A 78 -0.59 -25.46 10.11
N SER A 79 -0.82 -24.21 10.52
CA SER A 79 -1.30 -23.14 9.65
C SER A 79 -0.29 -22.82 8.53
N MET A 80 1.01 -22.82 8.85
CA MET A 80 2.08 -22.63 7.85
C MET A 80 2.11 -23.79 6.85
N ALA A 81 1.97 -25.02 7.30
CA ALA A 81 1.90 -26.18 6.41
C ALA A 81 0.66 -26.13 5.49
N LEU A 82 -0.49 -25.65 6.02
CA LEU A 82 -1.73 -25.54 5.24
C LEU A 82 -1.67 -24.46 4.16
N ILE A 83 -1.08 -23.28 4.40
CA ILE A 83 -0.95 -22.27 3.35
C ILE A 83 -0.06 -22.72 2.17
N TRP A 84 0.82 -23.70 2.42
CA TRP A 84 1.67 -24.33 1.38
C TRP A 84 1.10 -25.65 0.84
N SER A 85 -0.10 -26.05 1.27
CA SER A 85 -0.78 -27.21 0.70
C SER A 85 -1.07 -27.02 -0.81
N PRO A 86 -1.27 -28.10 -1.58
CA PRO A 86 -1.58 -28.01 -3.01
C PRO A 86 -2.75 -27.09 -3.35
N GLN A 87 -3.71 -26.94 -2.43
CA GLN A 87 -4.89 -26.09 -2.58
C GLN A 87 -4.57 -24.60 -2.51
N TYR A 88 -3.67 -24.16 -1.60
CA TYR A 88 -3.42 -22.73 -1.32
C TYR A 88 -2.07 -22.23 -1.79
N ARG A 89 -1.12 -23.11 -2.15
CA ARG A 89 0.24 -22.70 -2.56
C ARG A 89 0.27 -21.68 -3.70
N ARG A 90 -0.68 -21.75 -4.64
CA ARG A 90 -0.79 -20.78 -5.74
C ARG A 90 -1.15 -19.40 -5.23
N SER A 91 -2.15 -19.31 -4.35
CA SER A 91 -2.55 -18.04 -3.72
C SER A 91 -1.44 -17.49 -2.81
N THR A 92 -0.75 -18.36 -2.05
CA THR A 92 0.37 -17.97 -1.20
C THR A 92 1.53 -17.40 -2.02
N LEU A 93 1.96 -18.09 -3.07
CA LEU A 93 3.04 -17.64 -3.94
C LEU A 93 2.68 -16.32 -4.63
N MET A 94 1.47 -16.23 -5.17
CA MET A 94 0.96 -15.01 -5.80
C MET A 94 0.99 -13.83 -4.83
N LEU A 95 0.46 -14.01 -3.61
CA LEU A 95 0.41 -12.93 -2.62
C LEU A 95 1.82 -12.53 -2.14
N TRP A 96 2.75 -13.48 -1.97
CA TRP A 96 4.11 -13.15 -1.57
C TRP A 96 4.81 -12.30 -2.62
N ILE A 97 4.71 -12.68 -3.91
CA ILE A 97 5.28 -11.91 -5.03
C ILE A 97 4.60 -10.54 -5.08
N LEU A 98 3.27 -10.50 -5.04
CA LEU A 98 2.50 -9.28 -5.14
C LEU A 98 2.81 -8.28 -4.01
N TRP A 99 2.79 -8.74 -2.75
CA TRP A 99 3.13 -7.92 -1.59
C TRP A 99 4.56 -7.40 -1.64
N PHE A 100 5.52 -8.26 -2.01
CA PHE A 100 6.89 -7.82 -2.20
C PHE A 100 6.98 -6.71 -3.24
N CYS A 101 6.45 -6.91 -4.44
CA CYS A 101 6.55 -5.96 -5.54
C CYS A 101 5.86 -4.62 -5.22
N VAL A 102 4.65 -4.67 -4.65
CA VAL A 102 3.90 -3.45 -4.32
C VAL A 102 4.58 -2.66 -3.21
N VAL A 103 5.01 -3.31 -2.13
CA VAL A 103 5.64 -2.64 -0.99
C VAL A 103 7.04 -2.15 -1.35
N PHE A 104 7.81 -2.92 -2.13
CA PHE A 104 9.11 -2.53 -2.66
C PHE A 104 9.02 -1.25 -3.50
N SER A 105 8.09 -1.21 -4.46
CA SER A 105 7.89 -0.04 -5.31
C SER A 105 7.34 1.16 -4.52
N TYR A 106 6.38 0.94 -3.63
CA TYR A 106 5.79 2.01 -2.84
C TYR A 106 6.84 2.74 -1.99
N TYR A 107 7.54 2.01 -1.12
CA TYR A 107 8.53 2.64 -0.24
C TYR A 107 9.75 3.15 -1.00
N GLY A 108 10.18 2.44 -2.05
CA GLY A 108 11.28 2.90 -2.91
C GLY A 108 10.97 4.22 -3.61
N ILE A 109 9.75 4.40 -4.10
CA ILE A 109 9.34 5.62 -4.79
C ILE A 109 9.03 6.73 -3.79
N PHE A 110 8.06 6.50 -2.88
CA PHE A 110 7.46 7.59 -2.09
C PHE A 110 8.38 8.15 -1.01
N LEU A 111 9.26 7.35 -0.41
CA LEU A 111 10.24 7.87 0.56
C LEU A 111 11.32 8.73 -0.09
N TRP A 112 11.60 8.51 -1.37
CA TRP A 112 12.60 9.26 -2.11
C TRP A 112 12.04 10.41 -2.95
N LEU A 113 10.72 10.58 -3.03
CA LEU A 113 10.10 11.65 -3.82
C LEU A 113 10.67 13.05 -3.55
N PRO A 114 10.83 13.52 -2.28
CA PRO A 114 11.42 14.83 -2.02
C PRO A 114 12.85 14.92 -2.54
N SER A 115 13.67 13.89 -2.31
CA SER A 115 15.05 13.83 -2.75
C SER A 115 15.17 13.78 -4.28
N VAL A 116 14.30 13.03 -4.94
CA VAL A 116 14.22 12.97 -6.41
C VAL A 116 13.87 14.33 -6.99
N ALA A 117 12.94 15.05 -6.41
CA ALA A 117 12.62 16.41 -6.83
C ALA A 117 13.83 17.36 -6.68
N MET A 118 14.58 17.25 -5.58
CA MET A 118 15.81 18.01 -5.37
C MET A 118 16.90 17.63 -6.39
N LEU A 119 17.09 16.36 -6.69
CA LEU A 119 18.03 15.89 -7.70
C LEU A 119 17.67 16.38 -9.11
N LYS A 120 16.38 16.63 -9.38
CA LYS A 120 15.90 17.29 -10.60
C LYS A 120 16.01 18.83 -10.57
N GLY A 121 16.66 19.41 -9.55
CA GLY A 121 16.98 20.85 -9.47
C GLY A 121 15.94 21.72 -8.75
N PHE A 122 14.93 21.13 -8.07
CA PHE A 122 13.97 21.91 -7.29
C PHE A 122 14.53 22.26 -5.91
N SER A 123 14.11 23.41 -5.36
CA SER A 123 14.41 23.76 -3.97
C SER A 123 13.69 22.80 -2.99
N LEU A 124 14.18 22.70 -1.76
CA LEU A 124 13.58 21.85 -0.72
C LEU A 124 12.10 22.18 -0.50
N ILE A 125 11.75 23.48 -0.43
CA ILE A 125 10.36 23.93 -0.23
C ILE A 125 9.47 23.50 -1.39
N LYS A 126 9.91 23.71 -2.64
CA LYS A 126 9.17 23.25 -3.82
C LYS A 126 9.03 21.73 -3.85
N SER A 127 10.05 21.01 -3.41
CA SER A 127 9.98 19.54 -3.31
C SER A 127 8.89 19.08 -2.35
N PHE A 128 8.76 19.69 -1.17
CA PHE A 128 7.66 19.42 -0.24
C PHE A 128 6.30 19.82 -0.80
N GLN A 129 6.20 20.94 -1.50
CA GLN A 129 4.97 21.37 -2.17
C GLN A 129 4.51 20.34 -3.22
N TYR A 130 5.43 19.82 -4.02
CA TYR A 130 5.10 18.81 -5.04
C TYR A 130 4.68 17.50 -4.42
N VAL A 131 5.36 17.05 -3.37
CA VAL A 131 4.95 15.86 -2.62
C VAL A 131 3.55 16.03 -2.03
N LEU A 132 3.24 17.21 -1.48
CA LEU A 132 1.90 17.51 -0.97
C LEU A 132 0.82 17.39 -2.06
N ILE A 133 1.05 18.00 -3.24
CA ILE A 133 0.13 17.93 -4.38
C ILE A 133 -0.07 16.48 -4.83
N MET A 134 1.01 15.71 -4.96
CA MET A 134 0.96 14.30 -5.34
C MET A 134 0.20 13.47 -4.30
N THR A 135 0.40 13.75 -3.01
CA THR A 135 -0.26 13.04 -1.91
C THR A 135 -1.78 13.29 -1.89
N LEU A 136 -2.23 14.48 -2.26
CA LEU A 136 -3.67 14.76 -2.38
C LEU A 136 -4.39 13.82 -3.35
N ALA A 137 -3.70 13.37 -4.42
CA ALA A 137 -4.26 12.44 -5.39
C ALA A 137 -4.47 11.01 -4.84
N GLN A 138 -3.86 10.66 -3.70
CA GLN A 138 -4.05 9.36 -3.05
C GLN A 138 -5.48 9.15 -2.57
N LEU A 139 -6.12 10.20 -2.03
CA LEU A 139 -7.49 10.11 -1.50
C LEU A 139 -8.51 9.66 -2.56
N PRO A 140 -8.64 10.36 -3.72
CA PRO A 140 -9.54 9.89 -4.77
C PRO A 140 -9.15 8.49 -5.29
N GLY A 141 -7.86 8.10 -5.25
CA GLY A 141 -7.42 6.75 -5.58
C GLY A 141 -8.08 5.68 -4.70
N TYR A 142 -8.08 5.88 -3.38
CA TYR A 142 -8.77 4.98 -2.45
C TYR A 142 -10.29 4.95 -2.64
N PHE A 143 -10.93 6.12 -2.77
CA PHE A 143 -12.38 6.18 -2.92
C PHE A 143 -12.88 5.54 -4.21
N THR A 144 -12.19 5.79 -5.31
CA THR A 144 -12.54 5.16 -6.59
C THR A 144 -12.26 3.65 -6.57
N ALA A 145 -11.15 3.21 -5.97
CA ALA A 145 -10.88 1.79 -5.79
C ALA A 145 -11.96 1.11 -4.94
N ALA A 146 -12.36 1.72 -3.81
CA ALA A 146 -13.41 1.21 -2.93
C ALA A 146 -14.75 1.01 -3.66
N TRP A 147 -15.10 1.90 -4.57
CA TRP A 147 -16.30 1.78 -5.38
C TRP A 147 -16.16 0.73 -6.48
N LEU A 148 -15.02 0.72 -7.18
CA LEU A 148 -14.78 -0.16 -8.33
C LEU A 148 -14.66 -1.63 -7.93
N ILE A 149 -14.06 -1.96 -6.77
CA ILE A 149 -13.89 -3.35 -6.35
C ILE A 149 -15.22 -4.07 -6.12
N GLU A 150 -16.26 -3.36 -5.69
CA GLU A 150 -17.58 -3.95 -5.53
C GLU A 150 -18.28 -4.11 -6.89
N ARG A 151 -18.01 -3.23 -7.85
CA ARG A 151 -18.64 -3.25 -9.16
C ARG A 151 -18.00 -4.22 -10.15
N TYR A 152 -16.67 -4.25 -10.22
CA TYR A 152 -15.90 -5.00 -11.24
C TYR A 152 -15.11 -6.18 -10.68
N GLY A 153 -15.01 -6.30 -9.36
CA GLY A 153 -14.26 -7.37 -8.69
C GLY A 153 -12.88 -6.95 -8.22
N ARG A 154 -12.35 -7.72 -7.27
CA ARG A 154 -11.09 -7.39 -6.59
C ARG A 154 -9.89 -7.56 -7.51
N LYS A 155 -9.82 -8.71 -8.21
CA LYS A 155 -8.71 -9.03 -9.12
C LYS A 155 -8.60 -8.03 -10.27
N PHE A 156 -9.71 -7.71 -10.92
CA PHE A 156 -9.71 -6.79 -12.05
C PHE A 156 -9.24 -5.40 -11.65
N VAL A 157 -9.81 -4.84 -10.57
CA VAL A 157 -9.46 -3.49 -10.11
C VAL A 157 -8.00 -3.43 -9.67
N LEU A 158 -7.52 -4.45 -8.94
CA LEU A 158 -6.13 -4.53 -8.52
C LEU A 158 -5.18 -4.51 -9.72
N VAL A 159 -5.43 -5.33 -10.74
CA VAL A 159 -4.62 -5.37 -11.97
C VAL A 159 -4.67 -4.04 -12.72
N ALA A 160 -5.85 -3.42 -12.87
CA ALA A 160 -6.01 -2.15 -13.56
C ALA A 160 -5.24 -1.01 -12.85
N TYR A 161 -5.33 -0.95 -11.52
CA TYR A 161 -4.62 0.06 -10.74
C TYR A 161 -3.10 -0.18 -10.72
N LEU A 162 -2.66 -1.43 -10.65
CA LEU A 162 -1.23 -1.75 -10.78
C LEU A 162 -0.70 -1.39 -12.17
N ALA A 163 -1.46 -1.64 -13.24
CA ALA A 163 -1.09 -1.23 -14.59
C ALA A 163 -0.98 0.29 -14.70
N GLY A 164 -1.95 1.03 -14.16
CA GLY A 164 -1.89 2.49 -14.06
C GLY A 164 -0.66 2.97 -13.27
N THR A 165 -0.31 2.28 -12.17
CA THR A 165 0.90 2.56 -11.38
C THR A 165 2.17 2.36 -12.20
N ALA A 166 2.31 1.22 -12.90
CA ALA A 166 3.49 0.93 -13.70
C ALA A 166 3.68 1.94 -14.84
N ILE A 167 2.60 2.27 -15.55
CA ILE A 167 2.60 3.27 -16.63
C ILE A 167 2.98 4.64 -16.07
N SER A 168 2.35 5.06 -14.97
CA SER A 168 2.61 6.37 -14.36
C SER A 168 4.04 6.47 -13.82
N ALA A 169 4.59 5.39 -13.24
CA ALA A 169 5.97 5.33 -12.78
C ALA A 169 6.97 5.48 -13.95
N TYR A 170 6.68 4.83 -15.07
CA TYR A 170 7.50 4.97 -16.28
C TYR A 170 7.51 6.43 -16.77
N TYR A 171 6.34 7.05 -17.00
CA TYR A 171 6.29 8.43 -17.49
C TYR A 171 6.80 9.44 -16.47
N PHE A 172 6.65 9.18 -15.16
CA PHE A 172 7.27 9.99 -14.11
C PHE A 172 8.81 9.96 -14.22
N SER A 173 9.38 8.80 -14.56
CA SER A 173 10.82 8.64 -14.68
C SER A 173 11.43 9.49 -15.79
N VAL A 174 10.75 9.56 -16.93
CA VAL A 174 11.20 10.29 -18.13
C VAL A 174 10.65 11.71 -18.21
N ALA A 175 9.95 12.19 -17.16
CA ALA A 175 9.40 13.53 -17.13
C ALA A 175 10.52 14.59 -17.16
N ASP A 176 10.48 15.48 -18.13
CA ASP A 176 11.44 16.53 -18.41
C ASP A 176 10.94 17.94 -18.01
N SER A 177 9.65 18.07 -17.73
CA SER A 177 9.04 19.33 -17.29
C SER A 177 8.36 19.18 -15.91
N THR A 178 8.22 20.32 -15.21
CA THR A 178 7.49 20.35 -13.92
C THR A 178 6.04 19.88 -14.08
N ALA A 179 5.38 20.24 -15.17
CA ALA A 179 4.00 19.86 -15.42
C ALA A 179 3.85 18.36 -15.61
N THR A 180 4.70 17.73 -16.43
CA THR A 180 4.70 16.29 -16.65
C THR A 180 5.04 15.52 -15.38
N LEU A 181 6.01 16.00 -14.60
CA LEU A 181 6.38 15.42 -13.32
C LEU A 181 5.20 15.44 -12.33
N LEU A 182 4.49 16.54 -12.20
CA LEU A 182 3.34 16.65 -11.32
C LEU A 182 2.18 15.78 -11.78
N ILE A 183 1.85 15.80 -13.07
CA ILE A 183 0.75 14.99 -13.62
C ILE A 183 1.01 13.51 -13.39
N PHE A 184 2.17 13.00 -13.78
CA PHE A 184 2.48 11.58 -13.61
C PHE A 184 2.75 11.20 -12.16
N GLY A 185 3.24 12.11 -11.33
CA GLY A 185 3.35 11.93 -9.88
C GLY A 185 1.98 11.82 -9.19
N MET A 186 0.99 12.63 -9.60
CA MET A 186 -0.38 12.52 -9.13
C MET A 186 -1.05 11.22 -9.59
N LEU A 187 -0.88 10.85 -10.86
CA LEU A 187 -1.40 9.58 -11.39
C LEU A 187 -0.76 8.38 -10.69
N LEU A 188 0.55 8.42 -10.48
CA LEU A 188 1.29 7.40 -9.73
C LEU A 188 0.73 7.25 -8.31
N SER A 189 0.50 8.35 -7.62
CA SER A 189 -0.07 8.38 -6.27
C SER A 189 -1.50 7.84 -6.26
N PHE A 190 -2.33 8.26 -7.21
CA PHE A 190 -3.71 7.82 -7.37
C PHE A 190 -3.80 6.30 -7.56
N PHE A 191 -3.10 5.78 -8.56
CA PHE A 191 -3.17 4.37 -8.91
C PHE A 191 -2.51 3.47 -7.86
N ASN A 192 -1.35 3.86 -7.34
CA ASN A 192 -0.61 3.03 -6.39
C ASN A 192 -1.39 2.86 -5.08
N LEU A 193 -1.97 3.92 -4.54
CA LEU A 193 -2.71 3.85 -3.28
C LEU A 193 -4.10 3.20 -3.46
N GLY A 194 -4.72 3.35 -4.61
CA GLY A 194 -5.91 2.57 -4.95
C GLY A 194 -5.60 1.08 -5.07
N ALA A 195 -4.47 0.70 -5.69
CA ALA A 195 -3.99 -0.68 -5.72
C ALA A 195 -3.67 -1.20 -4.30
N TRP A 196 -3.08 -0.37 -3.44
CA TRP A 196 -2.80 -0.69 -2.04
C TRP A 196 -4.08 -1.08 -1.29
N GLY A 197 -5.12 -0.24 -1.36
CA GLY A 197 -6.41 -0.55 -0.76
C GLY A 197 -7.04 -1.84 -1.30
N ALA A 198 -7.03 -2.02 -2.62
CA ALA A 198 -7.53 -3.23 -3.26
C ALA A 198 -6.74 -4.48 -2.83
N LEU A 199 -5.41 -4.37 -2.66
CA LEU A 199 -4.54 -5.45 -2.17
C LEU A 199 -4.92 -5.90 -0.76
N TYR A 200 -5.17 -4.95 0.16
CA TYR A 200 -5.61 -5.25 1.52
C TYR A 200 -6.98 -5.94 1.56
N ALA A 201 -7.89 -5.56 0.69
CA ALA A 201 -9.19 -6.24 0.56
C ALA A 201 -9.04 -7.64 -0.04
N TYR A 202 -8.22 -7.80 -1.09
CA TYR A 202 -8.04 -9.03 -1.83
C TYR A 202 -7.30 -10.13 -1.04
N THR A 203 -6.30 -9.73 -0.25
CA THR A 203 -5.39 -10.67 0.44
C THR A 203 -6.10 -11.64 1.39
N PRO A 204 -6.92 -11.19 2.35
CA PRO A 204 -7.60 -12.09 3.26
C PRO A 204 -8.68 -12.96 2.60
N GLU A 205 -9.22 -12.51 1.46
CA GLU A 205 -10.23 -13.25 0.71
C GLU A 205 -9.67 -14.48 -0.04
N GLN A 206 -8.34 -14.62 -0.12
CA GLN A 206 -7.68 -15.77 -0.76
C GLN A 206 -7.59 -17.00 0.15
N TYR A 207 -8.00 -16.89 1.42
CA TYR A 207 -7.88 -17.97 2.39
C TYR A 207 -9.16 -18.16 3.21
N PRO A 208 -9.49 -19.41 3.61
CA PRO A 208 -10.58 -19.68 4.55
C PRO A 208 -10.23 -19.15 5.95
N ASP A 209 -11.26 -18.97 6.78
CA ASP A 209 -11.16 -18.37 8.13
C ASP A 209 -10.04 -18.97 9.01
N GLY A 210 -9.83 -20.29 8.93
CA GLY A 210 -8.88 -20.98 9.82
C GLY A 210 -7.41 -20.62 9.60
N ILE A 211 -7.03 -20.23 8.38
CA ILE A 211 -5.64 -19.90 7.99
C ILE A 211 -5.49 -18.49 7.44
N ARG A 212 -6.57 -17.72 7.36
CA ARG A 212 -6.60 -16.36 6.79
C ARG A 212 -5.57 -15.42 7.43
N THR A 213 -5.51 -15.39 8.75
CA THR A 213 -4.57 -14.54 9.48
C THR A 213 -3.13 -14.93 9.20
N THR A 214 -2.83 -16.24 9.12
CA THR A 214 -1.48 -16.71 8.80
C THR A 214 -1.11 -16.40 7.36
N GLY A 215 -2.01 -16.66 6.41
CA GLY A 215 -1.78 -16.37 4.99
C GLY A 215 -1.57 -14.88 4.73
N ALA A 216 -2.46 -14.02 5.22
CA ALA A 216 -2.32 -12.57 5.09
C ALA A 216 -1.09 -12.04 5.84
N GLY A 217 -0.85 -12.50 7.06
CA GLY A 217 0.29 -12.08 7.88
C GLY A 217 1.64 -12.43 7.26
N THR A 218 1.78 -13.63 6.68
CA THR A 218 3.04 -14.01 5.99
C THR A 218 3.24 -13.23 4.69
N ALA A 219 2.18 -12.96 3.93
CA ALA A 219 2.26 -12.14 2.73
C ALA A 219 2.72 -10.71 3.06
N THR A 220 2.12 -10.08 4.07
CA THR A 220 2.56 -8.75 4.52
C THR A 220 3.97 -8.75 5.07
N ALA A 221 4.40 -9.82 5.76
CA ALA A 221 5.78 -9.95 6.25
C ALA A 221 6.80 -9.98 5.10
N ILE A 222 6.51 -10.72 4.03
CA ILE A 222 7.34 -10.70 2.79
C ILE A 222 7.34 -9.32 2.16
N GLY A 223 6.19 -8.62 2.15
CA GLY A 223 6.11 -7.23 1.71
C GLY A 223 7.05 -6.31 2.49
N ARG A 224 7.21 -6.49 3.80
CA ARG A 224 8.15 -5.67 4.60
C ARG A 224 9.61 -5.82 4.17
N ILE A 225 10.01 -7.00 3.69
CA ILE A 225 11.34 -7.19 3.09
C ILE A 225 11.50 -6.26 1.87
N GLY A 226 10.48 -6.22 0.99
CA GLY A 226 10.45 -5.26 -0.14
C GLY A 226 10.54 -3.81 0.34
N GLY A 227 9.81 -3.45 1.42
CA GLY A 227 9.83 -2.11 2.00
C GLY A 227 11.19 -1.68 2.58
N ILE A 228 12.03 -2.63 2.98
CA ILE A 228 13.41 -2.37 3.41
C ILE A 228 14.33 -2.25 2.17
N LEU A 229 14.21 -3.19 1.25
CA LEU A 229 15.09 -3.25 0.09
C LEU A 229 14.85 -2.10 -0.91
N GLY A 230 13.61 -1.64 -1.07
CA GLY A 230 13.27 -0.54 -1.99
C GLY A 230 14.06 0.74 -1.72
N PRO A 231 13.93 1.36 -0.56
CA PRO A 231 14.68 2.58 -0.22
C PRO A 231 16.19 2.39 -0.19
N LEU A 232 16.68 1.23 0.28
CA LEU A 232 18.12 0.90 0.28
C LEU A 232 18.67 0.84 -1.13
N MET A 233 17.94 0.19 -2.04
CA MET A 233 18.32 0.11 -3.45
C MET A 233 18.41 1.50 -4.09
N VAL A 234 17.43 2.38 -3.82
CA VAL A 234 17.47 3.75 -4.36
C VAL A 234 18.69 4.50 -3.83
N GLY A 235 18.96 4.44 -2.51
CA GLY A 235 20.13 5.07 -1.91
C GLY A 235 21.44 4.60 -2.55
N TYR A 236 21.57 3.29 -2.75
CA TYR A 236 22.73 2.69 -3.40
C TYR A 236 22.88 3.17 -4.84
N LEU A 237 21.83 3.10 -5.65
CA LEU A 237 21.87 3.50 -7.05
C LEU A 237 22.14 5.00 -7.24
N VAL A 238 21.57 5.85 -6.38
CA VAL A 238 21.86 7.30 -6.37
C VAL A 238 23.32 7.57 -6.00
N GLN A 239 23.88 6.84 -5.03
CA GLN A 239 25.29 6.96 -4.65
C GLN A 239 26.24 6.62 -5.83
N TYR A 240 25.88 5.65 -6.66
CA TYR A 240 26.65 5.28 -7.86
C TYR A 240 26.24 6.08 -9.12
N GLN A 241 25.50 7.19 -8.94
CA GLN A 241 25.12 8.11 -10.01
C GLN A 241 24.29 7.48 -11.15
N PHE A 242 23.50 6.46 -10.83
CA PHE A 242 22.53 5.94 -11.80
C PHE A 242 21.47 7.01 -12.09
N GLU A 243 21.01 7.04 -13.35
CA GLU A 243 19.93 7.93 -13.75
C GLU A 243 18.64 7.61 -13.00
N ILE A 244 17.92 8.65 -12.59
CA ILE A 244 16.63 8.52 -11.90
C ILE A 244 15.64 7.72 -12.75
N SER A 245 15.66 7.90 -14.06
CA SER A 245 14.87 7.14 -15.02
C SER A 245 15.05 5.62 -14.86
N SER A 246 16.30 5.17 -14.77
CA SER A 246 16.64 3.75 -14.59
C SER A 246 16.12 3.20 -13.25
N ILE A 247 16.21 4.00 -12.19
CA ILE A 247 15.72 3.61 -10.85
C ILE A 247 14.19 3.39 -10.88
N PHE A 248 13.44 4.30 -11.49
CA PHE A 248 11.98 4.17 -11.58
C PHE A 248 11.55 3.05 -12.52
N LEU A 249 12.32 2.75 -13.57
CA LEU A 249 12.08 1.60 -14.45
C LEU A 249 12.14 0.27 -13.67
N ILE A 250 13.05 0.12 -12.72
CA ILE A 250 13.13 -1.07 -11.86
C ILE A 250 11.82 -1.23 -11.07
N PHE A 251 11.28 -0.15 -10.52
CA PHE A 251 9.99 -0.21 -9.80
C PHE A 251 8.83 -0.52 -10.74
N SER A 252 8.77 0.12 -11.92
CA SER A 252 7.76 -0.18 -12.93
C SER A 252 7.78 -1.65 -13.32
N PHE A 253 8.97 -2.21 -13.57
CA PHE A 253 9.16 -3.62 -13.88
C PHE A 253 8.75 -4.55 -12.72
N SER A 254 9.08 -4.18 -11.48
CA SER A 254 8.64 -4.93 -10.29
C SER A 254 7.10 -4.99 -10.22
N ILE A 255 6.41 -3.88 -10.49
CA ILE A 255 4.95 -3.85 -10.50
C ILE A 255 4.39 -4.75 -11.60
N VAL A 256 5.01 -4.78 -12.78
CA VAL A 256 4.61 -5.69 -13.88
C VAL A 256 4.73 -7.16 -13.44
N ILE A 257 5.78 -7.54 -12.69
CA ILE A 257 5.89 -8.88 -12.10
C ILE A 257 4.70 -9.16 -11.16
N GLY A 258 4.32 -8.19 -10.31
CA GLY A 258 3.15 -8.30 -9.46
C GLY A 258 1.85 -8.49 -10.25
N ILE A 259 1.66 -7.75 -11.34
CA ILE A 259 0.52 -7.90 -12.25
C ILE A 259 0.47 -9.31 -12.82
N LEU A 260 1.58 -9.81 -13.35
CA LEU A 260 1.67 -11.16 -13.92
C LEU A 260 1.36 -12.23 -12.88
N ALA A 261 1.85 -12.07 -11.65
CA ALA A 261 1.54 -12.99 -10.56
C ALA A 261 0.02 -13.04 -10.29
N VAL A 262 -0.66 -11.88 -10.22
CA VAL A 262 -2.12 -11.83 -10.01
C VAL A 262 -2.87 -12.40 -11.21
N MET A 263 -2.47 -12.08 -12.43
CA MET A 263 -3.15 -12.56 -13.63
C MET A 263 -3.06 -14.08 -13.78
N LEU A 264 -1.88 -14.66 -13.57
CA LEU A 264 -1.60 -16.08 -13.81
C LEU A 264 -2.02 -16.98 -12.63
N LEU A 265 -1.86 -16.50 -11.40
CA LEU A 265 -2.05 -17.31 -10.19
C LEU A 265 -3.25 -16.88 -9.36
N GLY A 266 -3.72 -15.63 -9.48
CA GLY A 266 -4.79 -15.08 -8.66
C GLY A 266 -6.18 -15.56 -9.09
N GLN A 267 -7.07 -15.65 -8.11
CA GLN A 267 -8.49 -15.96 -8.33
C GLN A 267 -9.34 -14.73 -8.02
N GLU A 268 -10.44 -14.53 -8.77
CA GLU A 268 -11.43 -13.53 -8.42
C GLU A 268 -12.24 -13.98 -7.20
N THR A 269 -12.40 -13.10 -6.24
CA THR A 269 -13.06 -13.39 -4.95
C THR A 269 -14.41 -12.70 -4.81
N LYS A 270 -14.80 -11.86 -5.77
CA LYS A 270 -16.11 -11.20 -5.76
C LYS A 270 -17.24 -12.22 -5.65
N ASN A 271 -18.15 -11.98 -4.70
CA ASN A 271 -19.36 -12.83 -4.47
C ASN A 271 -19.08 -14.30 -4.12
N LYS A 272 -17.85 -14.67 -3.80
CA LYS A 272 -17.57 -16.01 -3.30
C LYS A 272 -17.77 -16.08 -1.78
N PRO A 273 -18.53 -17.04 -1.25
CA PRO A 273 -18.60 -17.23 0.18
C PRO A 273 -17.22 -17.64 0.71
N LEU A 274 -16.79 -16.99 1.79
CA LEU A 274 -15.44 -17.14 2.38
C LEU A 274 -15.07 -18.59 2.78
N ASN A 275 -16.05 -19.50 2.82
CA ASN A 275 -15.85 -20.92 3.17
C ASN A 275 -15.81 -21.85 1.94
N SER A 276 -15.88 -21.30 0.72
CA SER A 276 -15.89 -22.08 -0.53
C SER A 276 -14.58 -21.99 -1.32
N ILE A 277 -13.56 -21.34 -0.74
CA ILE A 277 -12.23 -21.20 -1.34
C ILE A 277 -11.26 -22.20 -0.75
#